data_fd23b9667c4478384226a766ec7df84b
#
_entry.id   fd23b9667c4478384226a766ec7df84b
#
_cell.length_a   1.000
_cell.length_b   1.000
_cell.length_c   1.000
_cell.angle_alpha   90.00
_cell.angle_beta   90.00
_cell.angle_gamma   90.00
#
_symmetry.space_group_name_H-M   'P 1'
#
loop_
_entity.id
_entity.type
_entity.pdbx_description
1 polymer ?
#
loop_
_entity_poly.entity_id
_entity_poly.type
_entity_poly.pdbx_seq_one_letter_code
_entity_poly.pdbx_strand_id
1 'polypeptide(L)'
;MTKGQIEAKISEVVSKFEMEYVGRGPKQIKTIITEDIIVIRLVGFLSPTEKKLAQTKEGVELIKKVRSTLFESAKDELGKLIKEVIDVDIAGIYSDVNTTNGEKVIVVTLNENLEKRLK
;
A
#
# COMPACT_ATOMS: atom_id res chain seq x y z
N MET A 1 -4.23 -21.53 3.14
CA MET A 1 -5.17 -20.47 2.71
C MET A 1 -5.19 -20.37 1.18
N THR A 2 -6.34 -20.04 0.61
CA THR A 2 -6.43 -19.77 -0.82
C THR A 2 -5.77 -18.44 -1.17
N LYS A 3 -5.52 -18.22 -2.46
CA LYS A 3 -5.00 -16.95 -2.97
C LYS A 3 -5.89 -15.78 -2.53
N GLY A 4 -7.22 -15.93 -2.69
CA GLY A 4 -8.16 -14.86 -2.29
C GLY A 4 -8.14 -14.58 -0.79
N GLN A 5 -7.98 -15.60 0.03
CA GLN A 5 -7.88 -15.43 1.48
C GLN A 5 -6.60 -14.68 1.87
N ILE A 6 -5.50 -14.97 1.19
CA ILE A 6 -4.22 -14.28 1.44
C ILE A 6 -4.32 -12.82 0.97
N GLU A 7 -4.92 -12.58 -0.19
CA GLU A 7 -5.15 -11.21 -0.68
C GLU A 7 -5.97 -10.40 0.34
N ALA A 8 -7.04 -11.00 0.88
CA ALA A 8 -7.87 -10.36 1.90
C ALA A 8 -7.08 -10.08 3.18
N LYS A 9 -6.23 -11.01 3.58
CA LYS A 9 -5.39 -10.83 4.78
C LYS A 9 -4.38 -9.69 4.60
N ILE A 10 -3.78 -9.60 3.43
CA ILE A 10 -2.85 -8.50 3.11
C ILE A 10 -3.59 -7.17 3.15
N SER A 11 -4.79 -7.10 2.59
CA SER A 11 -5.61 -5.88 2.62
C SER A 11 -5.89 -5.43 4.06
N GLU A 12 -6.22 -6.38 4.94
CA GLU A 12 -6.45 -6.10 6.36
C GLU A 12 -5.20 -5.55 7.04
N VAL A 13 -4.06 -6.18 6.81
CA VAL A 13 -2.77 -5.76 7.39
C VAL A 13 -2.39 -4.35 6.91
N VAL A 14 -2.55 -4.08 5.61
CA VAL A 14 -2.22 -2.78 5.04
C VAL A 14 -3.16 -1.69 5.54
N SER A 15 -4.44 -1.98 5.69
CA SER A 15 -5.41 -1.03 6.25
C SER A 15 -5.03 -0.62 7.68
N LYS A 16 -4.64 -1.59 8.51
CA LYS A 16 -4.16 -1.31 9.87
C LYS A 16 -2.89 -0.47 9.87
N PHE A 17 -1.95 -0.82 8.98
CA PHE A 17 -0.71 -0.07 8.84
C PHE A 17 -0.99 1.40 8.49
N GLU A 18 -1.89 1.65 7.53
CA GLU A 18 -2.24 3.02 7.13
C GLU A 18 -2.88 3.78 8.29
N MET A 19 -3.75 3.13 9.05
CA MET A 19 -4.37 3.76 10.22
C MET A 19 -3.33 4.16 11.26
N GLU A 20 -2.36 3.32 11.53
CA GLU A 20 -1.33 3.57 12.55
C GLU A 20 -0.31 4.62 12.13
N TYR A 21 0.18 4.57 10.89
CA TYR A 21 1.28 5.42 10.45
C TYR A 21 0.84 6.69 9.74
N VAL A 22 -0.33 6.68 9.13
CA VAL A 22 -0.87 7.85 8.42
C VAL A 22 -2.03 8.48 9.19
N GLY A 23 -2.62 7.73 10.12
CA GLY A 23 -3.73 8.20 10.95
C GLY A 23 -5.08 8.05 10.28
N ARG A 24 -5.15 7.44 9.11
CA ARG A 24 -6.40 7.30 8.35
C ARG A 24 -6.32 6.08 7.43
N GLY A 25 -7.32 5.23 7.50
CA GLY A 25 -7.45 4.10 6.60
C GLY A 25 -8.13 4.48 5.29
N PRO A 26 -7.94 3.70 4.22
CA PRO A 26 -8.62 3.93 2.95
C PRO A 26 -10.10 3.59 3.04
N LYS A 27 -10.91 4.16 2.15
CA LYS A 27 -12.33 3.79 2.02
C LYS A 27 -12.49 2.43 1.37
N GLN A 28 -11.61 2.10 0.43
CA GLN A 28 -11.59 0.82 -0.26
C GLN A 28 -10.14 0.38 -0.44
N ILE A 29 -9.92 -0.92 -0.37
CA ILE A 29 -8.61 -1.50 -0.61
C ILE A 29 -8.78 -2.80 -1.37
N LYS A 30 -7.90 -3.03 -2.34
CA LYS A 30 -7.88 -4.26 -3.13
C LYS A 30 -6.45 -4.74 -3.27
N THR A 31 -6.23 -6.01 -2.99
CA THR A 31 -4.93 -6.67 -3.14
C THR A 31 -5.00 -7.72 -4.23
N ILE A 32 -4.03 -7.72 -5.12
CA ILE A 32 -3.92 -8.70 -6.21
C ILE A 32 -2.54 -9.31 -6.15
N ILE A 33 -2.49 -10.64 -6.11
CA ILE A 33 -1.24 -11.40 -6.22
C ILE A 33 -1.15 -11.92 -7.65
N THR A 34 -0.07 -11.59 -8.32
CA THR A 34 0.20 -12.08 -9.67
C THR A 34 1.67 -12.44 -9.78
N GLU A 35 1.97 -13.72 -10.03
CA GLU A 35 3.33 -14.23 -10.13
C GLU A 35 4.16 -13.88 -8.90
N ASP A 36 5.22 -13.07 -9.05
CA ASP A 36 6.11 -12.64 -7.97
C ASP A 36 5.86 -11.19 -7.56
N ILE A 37 4.66 -10.69 -7.79
CA ILE A 37 4.27 -9.30 -7.51
C ILE A 37 2.96 -9.27 -6.74
N ILE A 38 2.86 -8.35 -5.79
CA ILE A 38 1.61 -8.02 -5.11
C ILE A 38 1.31 -6.56 -5.39
N VAL A 39 0.10 -6.28 -5.88
CA VAL A 39 -0.37 -4.91 -6.11
C VAL A 39 -1.48 -4.62 -5.14
N ILE A 40 -1.35 -3.53 -4.39
CA ILE A 40 -2.33 -3.10 -3.39
C ILE A 40 -2.82 -1.71 -3.80
N ARG A 41 -4.10 -1.61 -4.07
CA ARG A 41 -4.74 -0.36 -4.47
C ARG A 41 -5.62 0.15 -3.34
N LEU A 42 -5.36 1.39 -2.91
CA LEU A 42 -6.12 2.04 -1.85
C LEU A 42 -6.84 3.24 -2.44
N VAL A 43 -8.11 3.39 -2.12
CA VAL A 43 -8.96 4.47 -2.66
C VAL A 43 -9.51 5.28 -1.49
N GLY A 44 -9.59 6.60 -1.66
CA GLY A 44 -10.17 7.48 -0.67
C GLY A 44 -9.28 7.72 0.53
N PHE A 45 -7.97 7.85 0.31
CA PHE A 45 -7.03 8.05 1.41
C PHE A 45 -6.79 9.53 1.77
N LEU A 46 -7.16 10.48 0.90
CA LEU A 46 -6.93 11.90 1.16
C LEU A 46 -7.85 12.44 2.25
N SER A 47 -7.28 13.13 3.22
CA SER A 47 -8.03 13.85 4.24
C SER A 47 -8.67 15.11 3.64
N PRO A 48 -9.65 15.73 4.31
CA PRO A 48 -10.20 16.99 3.84
C PRO A 48 -9.14 18.10 3.66
N THR A 49 -8.16 18.16 4.57
CA THR A 49 -7.05 19.12 4.48
C THR A 49 -6.22 18.87 3.23
N GLU A 50 -5.91 17.61 2.96
CA GLU A 50 -5.13 17.24 1.77
C GLU A 50 -5.89 17.54 0.48
N LYS A 51 -7.21 17.33 0.46
CA LYS A 51 -8.03 17.68 -0.70
C LYS A 51 -7.95 19.17 -1.01
N LYS A 52 -7.91 20.02 0.02
CA LYS A 52 -7.72 21.46 -0.15
C LYS A 52 -6.33 21.78 -0.70
N LEU A 53 -5.30 21.18 -0.12
CA LEU A 53 -3.92 21.38 -0.59
C LEU A 53 -3.74 20.94 -2.04
N ALA A 54 -4.45 19.90 -2.46
CA ALA A 54 -4.33 19.33 -3.81
C ALA A 54 -4.90 20.24 -4.90
N GLN A 55 -5.52 21.38 -4.54
CA GLN A 55 -6.04 22.35 -5.50
C GLN A 55 -4.94 23.18 -6.17
N THR A 56 -3.73 23.16 -5.64
CA THR A 56 -2.59 23.87 -6.21
C THR A 56 -1.45 22.90 -6.49
N LYS A 57 -0.60 23.27 -7.46
CA LYS A 57 0.59 22.48 -7.79
C LYS A 57 1.52 22.35 -6.58
N GLU A 58 1.72 23.44 -5.84
CA GLU A 58 2.56 23.44 -4.64
C GLU A 58 2.00 22.50 -3.57
N GLY A 59 0.67 22.51 -3.38
CA GLY A 59 0.02 21.64 -2.43
C GLY A 59 0.17 20.16 -2.80
N VAL A 60 0.05 19.84 -4.08
CA VAL A 60 0.26 18.47 -4.58
C VAL A 60 1.69 18.00 -4.28
N GLU A 61 2.68 18.83 -4.56
CA GLU A 61 4.08 18.53 -4.30
C GLU A 61 4.33 18.28 -2.80
N LEU A 62 3.72 19.11 -1.96
CA LEU A 62 3.84 18.98 -0.50
C LEU A 62 3.23 17.67 -0.01
N ILE A 63 2.04 17.32 -0.48
CA ILE A 63 1.38 16.05 -0.13
C ILE A 63 2.26 14.88 -0.52
N LYS A 64 2.75 14.87 -1.74
CA LYS A 64 3.60 13.78 -2.24
C LYS A 64 4.88 13.66 -1.43
N LYS A 65 5.50 14.77 -1.07
CA LYS A 65 6.72 14.76 -0.26
C LYS A 65 6.46 14.20 1.14
N VAL A 66 5.40 14.64 1.81
CA VAL A 66 5.04 14.14 3.14
C VAL A 66 4.74 12.65 3.08
N ARG A 67 3.91 12.22 2.12
CA ARG A 67 3.51 10.83 1.97
C ARG A 67 4.69 9.92 1.65
N SER A 68 5.57 10.33 0.73
CA SER A 68 6.74 9.51 0.39
C SER A 68 7.73 9.43 1.55
N THR A 69 7.89 10.51 2.30
CA THR A 69 8.76 10.52 3.47
C THR A 69 8.24 9.56 4.56
N LEU A 70 6.94 9.60 4.82
CA LEU A 70 6.31 8.68 5.78
C LEU A 70 6.47 7.24 5.33
N PHE A 71 6.22 6.97 4.05
CA PHE A 71 6.31 5.62 3.52
C PHE A 71 7.74 5.08 3.61
N GLU A 72 8.73 5.87 3.22
CA GLU A 72 10.15 5.46 3.30
C GLU A 72 10.57 5.16 4.74
N SER A 73 10.04 5.90 5.72
CA SER A 73 10.39 5.66 7.13
C SER A 73 9.71 4.42 7.70
N ALA A 74 8.59 3.98 7.12
CA ALA A 74 7.76 2.90 7.68
C ALA A 74 7.72 1.64 6.81
N LYS A 75 8.27 1.66 5.59
CA LYS A 75 8.12 0.53 4.65
C LYS A 75 8.74 -0.77 5.15
N ASP A 76 9.80 -0.71 5.95
CA ASP A 76 10.42 -1.92 6.50
C ASP A 76 9.44 -2.62 7.45
N GLU A 77 8.72 -1.87 8.26
CA GLU A 77 7.69 -2.43 9.13
C GLU A 77 6.55 -3.03 8.32
N LEU A 78 6.11 -2.34 7.28
CA LEU A 78 5.09 -2.87 6.38
C LEU A 78 5.54 -4.18 5.75
N GLY A 79 6.81 -4.24 5.32
CA GLY A 79 7.40 -5.45 4.75
C GLY A 79 7.36 -6.62 5.72
N LYS A 80 7.68 -6.39 6.99
CA LYS A 80 7.62 -7.43 8.01
C LYS A 80 6.20 -7.95 8.20
N LEU A 81 5.23 -7.04 8.24
CA LEU A 81 3.82 -7.42 8.42
C LEU A 81 3.30 -8.24 7.25
N ILE A 82 3.66 -7.87 6.02
CA ILE A 82 3.25 -8.63 4.83
C ILE A 82 3.95 -9.98 4.80
N LYS A 83 5.24 -10.04 5.12
CA LYS A 83 5.99 -11.29 5.14
C LYS A 83 5.40 -12.30 6.11
N GLU A 84 4.88 -11.85 7.25
CA GLU A 84 4.21 -12.75 8.19
C GLU A 84 3.00 -13.45 7.57
N VAL A 85 2.34 -12.81 6.60
CA VAL A 85 1.18 -13.39 5.92
C VAL A 85 1.60 -14.36 4.81
N ILE A 86 2.60 -14.00 4.01
CA ILE A 86 2.95 -14.72 2.77
C ILE A 86 4.10 -15.71 2.94
N ASP A 87 4.93 -15.54 3.97
CA ASP A 87 6.11 -16.37 4.24
C ASP A 87 7.06 -16.46 3.02
N VAL A 88 7.25 -15.36 2.33
CA VAL A 88 8.13 -15.21 1.17
C VAL A 88 8.95 -13.94 1.37
N ASP A 89 10.23 -13.99 1.04
CA ASP A 89 11.09 -12.83 1.14
C ASP A 89 10.70 -11.76 0.12
N ILE A 90 10.72 -10.52 0.59
CA ILE A 90 10.35 -9.36 -0.22
C ILE A 90 11.61 -8.76 -0.84
N ALA A 91 11.57 -8.53 -2.16
CA ALA A 91 12.67 -7.91 -2.89
C ALA A 91 12.58 -6.39 -2.85
N GLY A 92 11.38 -5.83 -2.93
CA GLY A 92 11.20 -4.38 -2.88
C GLY A 92 9.77 -3.98 -2.59
N ILE A 93 9.61 -2.77 -2.05
CA ILE A 93 8.30 -2.17 -1.78
C ILE A 93 8.30 -0.75 -2.34
N TYR A 94 7.29 -0.43 -3.12
CA TYR A 94 7.16 0.85 -3.82
C TYR A 94 5.77 1.40 -3.60
N SER A 95 5.65 2.72 -3.59
CA SER A 95 4.36 3.37 -3.40
C SER A 95 4.30 4.68 -4.18
N ASP A 96 3.14 5.00 -4.69
CA ASP A 96 2.87 6.32 -5.26
C ASP A 96 1.42 6.70 -4.99
N VAL A 97 1.16 8.00 -5.05
CA VAL A 97 -0.17 8.55 -4.79
C VAL A 97 -0.60 9.42 -5.96
N ASN A 98 -1.91 9.38 -6.27
CA ASN A 98 -2.53 10.24 -7.25
C ASN A 98 -3.50 11.16 -6.50
N THR A 99 -3.16 12.44 -6.42
CA THR A 99 -3.96 13.41 -5.65
C THR A 99 -5.23 13.84 -6.38
N THR A 100 -5.32 13.58 -7.69
CA THR A 100 -6.51 13.92 -8.48
C THR A 100 -7.69 13.02 -8.13
N ASN A 101 -7.45 11.71 -8.01
CA ASN A 101 -8.51 10.73 -7.72
C ASN A 101 -8.45 10.15 -6.30
N GLY A 102 -7.47 10.56 -5.49
CA GLY A 102 -7.33 10.05 -4.12
C GLY A 102 -6.95 8.58 -4.05
N GLU A 103 -6.18 8.10 -5.03
CA GLU A 103 -5.73 6.71 -5.11
C GLU A 103 -4.27 6.59 -4.70
N LYS A 104 -3.96 5.53 -3.96
CA LYS A 104 -2.59 5.14 -3.62
C LYS A 104 -2.37 3.71 -4.08
N VAL A 105 -1.20 3.44 -4.63
CA VAL A 105 -0.82 2.08 -5.05
C VAL A 105 0.47 1.69 -4.35
N ILE A 106 0.49 0.49 -3.77
CA ILE A 106 1.69 -0.12 -3.20
C ILE A 106 2.00 -1.35 -4.05
N VAL A 107 3.24 -1.46 -4.50
CA VAL A 107 3.71 -2.62 -5.26
C VAL A 107 4.79 -3.32 -4.43
N VAL A 108 4.61 -4.62 -4.21
CA VAL A 108 5.58 -5.44 -3.49
C VAL A 108 6.13 -6.46 -4.47
N THR A 109 7.44 -6.48 -4.65
CA THR A 109 8.11 -7.48 -5.47
C THR A 109 8.73 -8.54 -4.58
N LEU A 110 8.68 -9.80 -5.01
CA LEU A 110 9.04 -10.96 -4.20
C LEU A 110 10.22 -11.70 -4.82
N ASN A 111 10.91 -12.49 -3.98
CA ASN A 111 12.04 -13.30 -4.43
C ASN A 111 11.63 -14.64 -5.04
N GLU A 112 10.35 -14.98 -4.99
CA GLU A 112 9.83 -16.20 -5.63
C GLU A 112 8.39 -16.00 -6.08
N ASN A 113 7.91 -16.89 -6.94
CA ASN A 113 6.56 -16.81 -7.51
C ASN A 113 5.53 -17.30 -6.50
N LEU A 114 4.95 -16.36 -5.76
CA LEU A 114 3.93 -16.65 -4.74
C LEU A 114 2.66 -17.22 -5.35
N GLU A 115 2.22 -16.69 -6.48
CA GLU A 115 1.00 -17.17 -7.13
C GLU A 115 1.08 -18.67 -7.45
N LYS A 116 2.23 -19.11 -7.95
CA LYS A 116 2.46 -20.51 -8.27
C LYS A 116 2.43 -21.40 -7.01
N ARG A 117 2.94 -20.88 -5.89
CA ARG A 117 2.94 -21.58 -4.61
C ARG A 117 1.54 -21.79 -4.06
N LEU A 118 0.61 -20.89 -4.37
CA LEU A 118 -0.74 -20.92 -3.81
C LEU A 118 -1.73 -21.78 -4.60
N LYS A 119 -1.31 -22.40 -5.65
CA LYS A 119 -2.16 -23.30 -6.44
C LYS A 119 -2.24 -24.70 -5.88
#